data_848020544688a43ecc979bdfbf3592d4
#
_entry.id   848020544688a43ecc979bdfbf3592d4
#
_cell.length_a   1.000
_cell.length_b   1.000
_cell.length_c   1.000
_cell.angle_alpha   90.00
_cell.angle_beta   90.00
_cell.angle_gamma   90.00
#
_symmetry.space_group_name_H-M   'P 1'
#
loop_
_entity.id
_entity.type
_entity.pdbx_description
1 polymer ?
#
loop_
_entity_poly.entity_id
_entity_poly.type
_entity_poly.pdbx_seq_one_letter_code
_entity_poly.pdbx_strand_id
1 'polypeptide(L)'
;LVLGAAGGVGLAAVELGKAMGARVIAAASNPEKLAIAQQAGADDLIDYSDGDLKDKVKALTGGKGADVIYDPVGGPLFDQCMRCINWEGRILIVGFVGGDIPRVPTNLILLKSCQVVGVFYGAFFRPLPNRKRAKFSPNCCRCSKPENSKHWLALSMP
;
A
#
# COMPACT_ATOMS: atom_id res chain seq x y z
N LEU A 1 3.08 -4.46 -0.17
CA LEU A 1 4.08 -3.59 -0.81
C LEU A 1 3.76 -2.14 -0.47
N VAL A 2 4.74 -1.37 -0.02
CA VAL A 2 4.63 0.06 0.26
C VAL A 2 5.59 0.82 -0.63
N LEU A 3 5.10 1.66 -1.55
CA LEU A 3 5.92 2.55 -2.35
C LEU A 3 6.26 3.81 -1.57
N GLY A 4 7.41 4.44 -1.89
CA GLY A 4 7.86 5.64 -1.18
C GLY A 4 7.97 5.43 0.33
N ALA A 5 8.41 4.25 0.75
CA ALA A 5 8.33 3.74 2.11
C ALA A 5 9.06 4.58 3.18
N ALA A 6 10.00 5.44 2.79
CA ALA A 6 10.69 6.36 3.70
C ALA A 6 10.03 7.75 3.82
N GLY A 7 8.99 8.02 3.02
CA GLY A 7 8.20 9.24 3.16
C GLY A 7 7.24 9.15 4.34
N GLY A 8 6.72 10.28 4.83
CA GLY A 8 5.88 10.33 6.04
C GLY A 8 4.68 9.36 6.00
N VAL A 9 3.92 9.32 4.90
CA VAL A 9 2.77 8.42 4.78
C VAL A 9 3.21 6.97 4.50
N GLY A 10 4.33 6.77 3.79
CA GLY A 10 4.88 5.45 3.52
C GLY A 10 5.43 4.79 4.78
N LEU A 11 6.17 5.54 5.59
CA LEU A 11 6.73 5.04 6.85
C LEU A 11 5.63 4.62 7.83
N ALA A 12 4.59 5.46 7.98
CA ALA A 12 3.41 5.11 8.78
C ALA A 12 2.72 3.83 8.26
N ALA A 13 2.66 3.64 6.93
CA ALA A 13 2.09 2.42 6.35
C ALA A 13 2.96 1.18 6.62
N VAL A 14 4.29 1.32 6.65
CA VAL A 14 5.21 0.23 7.06
C VAL A 14 4.94 -0.16 8.51
N GLU A 15 4.98 0.80 9.44
CA GLU A 15 4.77 0.56 10.87
C GLU A 15 3.38 -0.06 11.16
N LEU A 16 2.32 0.49 10.56
CA LEU A 16 0.97 -0.05 10.72
C LEU A 16 0.83 -1.45 10.13
N GLY A 17 1.39 -1.69 8.94
CA GLY A 17 1.40 -3.01 8.32
C GLY A 17 2.05 -4.06 9.22
N LYS A 18 3.19 -3.71 9.82
CA LYS A 18 3.88 -4.59 10.78
C LYS A 18 3.06 -4.81 12.05
N ALA A 19 2.48 -3.76 12.62
CA ALA A 19 1.62 -3.86 13.80
C ALA A 19 0.38 -4.74 13.55
N MET A 20 -0.09 -4.80 12.30
CA MET A 20 -1.20 -5.65 11.87
C MET A 20 -0.77 -7.10 11.54
N GLY A 21 0.52 -7.44 11.67
CA GLY A 21 1.06 -8.76 11.38
C GLY A 21 1.30 -9.07 9.90
N ALA A 22 1.31 -8.05 9.03
CA ALA A 22 1.60 -8.25 7.62
C ALA A 22 3.11 -8.44 7.36
N ARG A 23 3.45 -9.22 6.34
CA ARG A 23 4.77 -9.14 5.71
C ARG A 23 4.84 -7.88 4.88
N VAL A 24 5.75 -6.98 5.20
CA VAL A 24 5.88 -5.67 4.56
C VAL A 24 7.10 -5.61 3.65
N ILE A 25 6.85 -5.43 2.36
CA ILE A 25 7.87 -5.14 1.36
C ILE A 25 7.93 -3.62 1.20
N ALA A 26 9.03 -2.99 1.59
CA ALA A 26 9.23 -1.56 1.44
C ALA A 26 10.00 -1.26 0.15
N ALA A 27 9.50 -0.31 -0.64
CA ALA A 27 10.14 0.10 -1.88
C ALA A 27 10.48 1.59 -1.85
N ALA A 28 11.72 1.92 -2.20
CA ALA A 28 12.24 3.28 -2.25
C ALA A 28 13.26 3.45 -3.40
N SER A 29 13.71 4.69 -3.63
CA SER A 29 14.56 5.06 -4.76
C SER A 29 16.06 5.08 -4.46
N ASN A 30 16.47 4.73 -3.27
CA ASN A 30 17.88 4.64 -2.88
C ASN A 30 18.06 3.86 -1.57
N PRO A 31 19.30 3.38 -1.28
CA PRO A 31 19.61 2.59 -0.09
C PRO A 31 19.39 3.32 1.24
N GLU A 32 19.62 4.62 1.31
CA GLU A 32 19.46 5.37 2.56
C GLU A 32 17.97 5.39 2.98
N LYS A 33 17.07 5.58 2.02
CA LYS A 33 15.62 5.51 2.25
C LYS A 33 15.17 4.10 2.66
N LEU A 34 15.76 3.09 2.06
CA LEU A 34 15.47 1.70 2.43
C LEU A 34 15.90 1.38 3.86
N ALA A 35 17.06 1.89 4.30
CA ALA A 35 17.52 1.72 5.68
C ALA A 35 16.52 2.31 6.70
N ILE A 36 15.91 3.47 6.39
CA ILE A 36 14.85 4.07 7.23
C ILE A 36 13.63 3.15 7.31
N ALA A 37 13.18 2.63 6.17
CA ALA A 37 12.03 1.72 6.14
C ALA A 37 12.31 0.39 6.87
N GLN A 38 13.55 -0.09 6.81
CA GLN A 38 13.98 -1.28 7.55
C GLN A 38 13.91 -1.06 9.06
N GLN A 39 14.37 0.10 9.55
CA GLN A 39 14.27 0.47 10.97
C GLN A 39 12.83 0.56 11.44
N ALA A 40 11.89 0.93 10.56
CA ALA A 40 10.45 0.91 10.84
C ALA A 40 9.83 -0.50 10.82
N GLY A 41 10.63 -1.53 10.53
CA GLY A 41 10.21 -2.93 10.61
C GLY A 41 9.85 -3.60 9.29
N ALA A 42 10.19 -3.02 8.13
CA ALA A 42 9.99 -3.69 6.84
C ALA A 42 10.75 -5.03 6.78
N ASP A 43 10.12 -6.08 6.27
CA ASP A 43 10.70 -7.41 6.16
C ASP A 43 11.60 -7.53 4.93
N ASP A 44 11.20 -6.94 3.82
CA ASP A 44 11.92 -6.96 2.55
C ASP A 44 12.08 -5.54 2.01
N LEU A 45 13.15 -5.31 1.28
CA LEU A 45 13.50 -4.01 0.73
C LEU A 45 13.68 -4.10 -0.79
N ILE A 46 13.13 -3.13 -1.51
CA ILE A 46 13.29 -3.02 -2.97
C ILE A 46 13.76 -1.61 -3.31
N ASP A 47 14.94 -1.53 -3.92
CA ASP A 47 15.34 -0.34 -4.67
C ASP A 47 14.71 -0.41 -6.06
N TYR A 48 13.91 0.60 -6.43
CA TYR A 48 13.30 0.70 -7.74
C TYR A 48 13.98 1.73 -8.67
N SER A 49 15.13 2.23 -8.30
CA SER A 49 15.87 3.22 -9.10
C SER A 49 16.26 2.70 -10.49
N ASP A 50 16.44 1.40 -10.63
CA ASP A 50 16.74 0.70 -11.89
C ASP A 50 15.51 0.36 -12.74
N GLY A 51 14.30 0.63 -12.24
CA GLY A 51 13.06 0.40 -12.98
C GLY A 51 12.46 -1.00 -12.86
N ASP A 52 13.04 -1.91 -12.07
CA ASP A 52 12.67 -3.34 -12.03
C ASP A 52 11.76 -3.73 -10.85
N LEU A 53 10.91 -2.82 -10.39
CA LEU A 53 10.00 -3.06 -9.26
C LEU A 53 9.17 -4.34 -9.43
N LYS A 54 8.57 -4.52 -10.61
CA LYS A 54 7.69 -5.66 -10.92
C LYS A 54 8.39 -7.01 -10.69
N ASP A 55 9.58 -7.15 -11.24
CA ASP A 55 10.30 -8.44 -11.22
C ASP A 55 10.86 -8.73 -9.84
N LYS A 56 11.32 -7.71 -9.11
CA LYS A 56 11.75 -7.81 -7.72
C LYS A 56 10.60 -8.22 -6.79
N VAL A 57 9.41 -7.62 -6.94
CA VAL A 57 8.23 -8.02 -6.15
C VAL A 57 7.84 -9.47 -6.44
N LYS A 58 7.83 -9.89 -7.70
CA LYS A 58 7.53 -11.27 -8.08
C LYS A 58 8.55 -12.25 -7.52
N ALA A 59 9.83 -11.93 -7.55
CA ALA A 59 10.88 -12.77 -6.98
C ALA A 59 10.65 -12.99 -5.47
N LEU A 60 10.34 -11.92 -4.71
CA LEU A 60 10.10 -11.99 -3.28
C LEU A 60 8.80 -12.72 -2.91
N THR A 61 7.84 -12.81 -3.84
CA THR A 61 6.52 -13.39 -3.59
C THR A 61 6.30 -14.74 -4.27
N GLY A 62 7.35 -15.36 -4.77
CA GLY A 62 7.25 -16.65 -5.48
C GLY A 62 6.40 -16.56 -6.76
N GLY A 63 6.47 -15.43 -7.45
CA GLY A 63 5.73 -15.17 -8.69
C GLY A 63 4.29 -14.69 -8.52
N LYS A 64 3.72 -14.76 -7.30
CA LYS A 64 2.32 -14.41 -7.04
C LYS A 64 2.05 -12.92 -7.15
N GLY A 65 2.97 -12.09 -6.68
CA GLY A 65 2.78 -10.64 -6.55
C GLY A 65 2.34 -10.23 -5.14
N ALA A 66 2.09 -8.94 -4.96
CA ALA A 66 1.68 -8.36 -3.68
C ALA A 66 0.15 -8.36 -3.53
N ASP A 67 -0.37 -8.76 -2.36
CA ASP A 67 -1.82 -8.77 -2.09
C ASP A 67 -2.37 -7.36 -1.93
N VAL A 68 -1.57 -6.47 -1.32
CA VAL A 68 -1.92 -5.06 -1.14
C VAL A 68 -0.73 -4.20 -1.56
N ILE A 69 -1.00 -3.17 -2.36
CA ILE A 69 -0.01 -2.17 -2.75
C ILE A 69 -0.50 -0.80 -2.24
N TYR A 70 0.32 -0.16 -1.42
CA TYR A 70 0.10 1.21 -0.95
C TYR A 70 0.90 2.16 -1.83
N ASP A 71 0.21 2.95 -2.64
CA ASP A 71 0.81 3.80 -3.67
C ASP A 71 0.57 5.29 -3.43
N PRO A 72 1.51 6.00 -2.79
CA PRO A 72 1.54 7.45 -2.74
C PRO A 72 2.31 8.09 -3.91
N VAL A 73 2.93 7.29 -4.78
CA VAL A 73 3.89 7.77 -5.80
C VAL A 73 3.23 7.98 -7.16
N GLY A 74 2.47 7.01 -7.64
CA GLY A 74 1.86 7.06 -8.97
C GLY A 74 2.88 6.96 -10.11
N GLY A 75 2.58 7.63 -11.22
CA GLY A 75 3.47 7.71 -12.39
C GLY A 75 3.82 6.33 -12.99
N PRO A 76 5.03 6.17 -13.53
CA PRO A 76 5.47 4.92 -14.18
C PRO A 76 5.50 3.70 -13.24
N LEU A 77 5.64 3.92 -11.93
CA LEU A 77 5.63 2.83 -10.95
C LEU A 77 4.25 2.17 -10.85
N PHE A 78 3.18 2.91 -11.09
CA PHE A 78 1.82 2.36 -11.07
C PHE A 78 1.63 1.27 -12.12
N ASP A 79 2.17 1.43 -13.33
CA ASP A 79 2.11 0.38 -14.37
C ASP A 79 2.79 -0.90 -13.93
N GLN A 80 3.90 -0.79 -13.21
CA GLN A 80 4.58 -1.94 -12.63
C GLN A 80 3.76 -2.57 -11.51
N CYS A 81 3.11 -1.75 -10.67
CA CYS A 81 2.18 -2.21 -9.63
C CYS A 81 1.04 -3.04 -10.23
N MET A 82 0.41 -2.57 -11.31
CA MET A 82 -0.64 -3.31 -12.01
C MET A 82 -0.16 -4.66 -12.56
N ARG A 83 1.14 -4.82 -12.83
CA ARG A 83 1.72 -6.06 -13.33
C ARG A 83 2.17 -7.01 -12.21
N CYS A 84 2.47 -6.49 -11.01
CA CYS A 84 2.91 -7.28 -9.86
C CYS A 84 1.88 -7.37 -8.72
N ILE A 85 0.67 -6.84 -8.90
CA ILE A 85 -0.44 -7.13 -8.00
C ILE A 85 -0.83 -8.62 -8.10
N ASN A 86 -1.13 -9.25 -6.98
CA ASN A 86 -1.61 -10.62 -6.92
C ASN A 86 -3.07 -10.72 -7.45
N TRP A 87 -3.54 -11.94 -7.70
CA TRP A 87 -4.95 -12.23 -7.97
C TRP A 87 -5.81 -11.74 -6.80
N GLU A 88 -6.94 -11.08 -7.12
CA GLU A 88 -7.82 -10.44 -6.13
C GLU A 88 -7.13 -9.40 -5.21
N GLY A 89 -5.93 -8.96 -5.58
CA GLY A 89 -5.17 -7.98 -4.83
C GLY A 89 -5.75 -6.57 -4.91
N ARG A 90 -5.23 -5.67 -4.08
CA ARG A 90 -5.75 -4.29 -3.95
C ARG A 90 -4.64 -3.26 -4.06
N ILE A 91 -4.80 -2.29 -4.96
CA ILE A 91 -3.92 -1.12 -5.06
C ILE A 91 -4.62 0.07 -4.42
N LEU A 92 -4.00 0.66 -3.43
CA LEU A 92 -4.49 1.84 -2.70
C LEU A 92 -3.84 3.10 -3.29
N ILE A 93 -4.61 3.92 -3.98
CA ILE A 93 -4.14 5.20 -4.54
C ILE A 93 -4.21 6.24 -3.42
N VAL A 94 -3.05 6.67 -2.95
CA VAL A 94 -2.91 7.62 -1.82
C VAL A 94 -2.46 8.99 -2.30
N GLY A 95 -1.65 9.05 -3.37
CA GLY A 95 -1.14 10.29 -3.90
C GLY A 95 -0.36 10.10 -5.21
N PHE A 96 0.21 11.18 -5.70
CA PHE A 96 0.92 11.24 -6.97
C PHE A 96 2.21 12.06 -6.84
N VAL A 97 3.04 11.77 -5.82
CA VAL A 97 4.29 12.53 -5.58
C VAL A 97 5.32 12.34 -6.70
N GLY A 98 5.15 11.33 -7.55
CA GLY A 98 5.92 11.13 -8.78
C GLY A 98 5.55 12.08 -9.92
N GLY A 99 4.51 12.91 -9.75
CA GLY A 99 4.08 13.96 -10.68
C GLY A 99 2.96 13.54 -11.63
N ASP A 100 3.07 12.40 -12.29
CA ASP A 100 2.11 11.97 -13.29
C ASP A 100 0.93 11.18 -12.67
N ILE A 101 -0.27 11.52 -13.12
CA ILE A 101 -1.48 10.75 -12.78
C ILE A 101 -1.54 9.55 -13.72
N PRO A 102 -1.46 8.31 -13.18
CA PRO A 102 -1.41 7.12 -14.01
C PRO A 102 -2.75 6.83 -14.69
N ARG A 103 -2.68 6.22 -15.87
CA ARG A 103 -3.86 5.65 -16.54
C ARG A 103 -4.04 4.22 -16.10
N VAL A 104 -5.25 3.88 -15.66
CA VAL A 104 -5.55 2.52 -15.17
C VAL A 104 -5.86 1.60 -16.35
N PRO A 105 -5.05 0.56 -16.61
CA PRO A 105 -5.34 -0.43 -17.64
C PRO A 105 -6.46 -1.38 -17.18
N THR A 106 -7.69 -1.08 -17.57
CA THR A 106 -8.89 -1.81 -17.09
C THR A 106 -8.91 -3.29 -17.47
N ASN A 107 -8.25 -3.65 -18.57
CA ASN A 107 -8.04 -5.04 -18.94
C ASN A 107 -7.24 -5.83 -17.89
N LEU A 108 -6.27 -5.22 -17.22
CA LEU A 108 -5.52 -5.88 -16.15
C LEU A 108 -6.35 -6.02 -14.88
N ILE A 109 -7.25 -5.08 -14.59
CA ILE A 109 -8.21 -5.23 -13.49
C ILE A 109 -9.06 -6.47 -13.71
N LEU A 110 -9.64 -6.61 -14.92
CA LEU A 110 -10.45 -7.77 -15.29
C LEU A 110 -9.65 -9.07 -15.18
N LEU A 111 -8.46 -9.13 -15.80
CA LEU A 111 -7.64 -10.34 -15.88
C LEU A 111 -7.10 -10.80 -14.52
N LYS A 112 -6.96 -9.90 -13.56
CA LYS A 112 -6.45 -10.20 -12.22
C LYS A 112 -7.51 -10.17 -11.14
N SER A 113 -8.75 -9.85 -11.48
CA SER A 113 -9.84 -9.66 -10.50
C SER A 113 -9.45 -8.69 -9.36
N CYS A 114 -8.52 -7.78 -9.62
CA CYS A 114 -7.96 -6.89 -8.61
C CYS A 114 -8.79 -5.60 -8.46
N GLN A 115 -8.53 -4.88 -7.38
CA GLN A 115 -9.20 -3.61 -7.07
C GLN A 115 -8.21 -2.45 -7.10
N VAL A 116 -8.64 -1.31 -7.64
CA VAL A 116 -7.94 -0.02 -7.53
C VAL A 116 -8.82 0.91 -6.71
N VAL A 117 -8.34 1.29 -5.53
CA VAL A 117 -9.13 1.99 -4.50
C VAL A 117 -8.50 3.34 -4.17
N GLY A 118 -9.27 4.40 -4.30
CA GLY A 118 -8.84 5.75 -3.88
C GLY A 118 -8.89 5.91 -2.36
N VAL A 119 -7.82 6.45 -1.78
CA VAL A 119 -7.70 6.76 -0.35
C VAL A 119 -7.50 8.25 -0.16
N PHE A 120 -8.58 9.00 -0.11
CA PHE A 120 -8.52 10.44 0.13
C PHE A 120 -8.59 10.75 1.64
N TYR A 121 -7.45 10.62 2.32
CA TYR A 121 -7.35 10.80 3.77
C TYR A 121 -7.91 12.14 4.26
N GLY A 122 -7.65 13.25 3.56
CA GLY A 122 -8.17 14.57 3.92
C GLY A 122 -9.70 14.67 3.97
N ALA A 123 -10.42 13.81 3.24
CA ALA A 123 -11.88 13.79 3.27
C ALA A 123 -12.46 13.17 4.56
N PHE A 124 -11.68 12.39 5.30
CA PHE A 124 -12.14 11.81 6.58
C PHE A 124 -12.41 12.87 7.64
N PHE A 125 -11.74 14.01 7.56
CA PHE A 125 -11.88 15.12 8.52
C PHE A 125 -12.92 16.17 8.10
N ARG A 126 -13.44 16.09 6.86
CA ARG A 126 -14.49 17.00 6.41
C ARG A 126 -15.85 16.49 6.90
N PRO A 127 -16.71 17.37 7.46
CA PRO A 127 -18.09 17.02 7.73
C PRO A 127 -18.84 16.83 6.39
N LEU A 128 -19.01 15.59 5.96
CA LEU A 128 -19.87 15.24 4.83
C LEU A 128 -21.26 14.90 5.37
N PRO A 129 -22.35 15.48 4.82
CA PRO A 129 -23.68 15.43 5.40
C PRO A 129 -24.29 14.03 5.53
N ASN A 130 -23.77 13.01 4.86
CA ASN A 130 -24.34 11.65 4.88
C ASN A 130 -23.34 10.53 5.16
N ARG A 131 -22.15 10.84 5.68
CA ARG A 131 -21.18 9.81 6.02
C ARG A 131 -21.35 9.38 7.47
N LYS A 132 -21.74 8.13 7.72
CA LYS A 132 -21.53 7.53 9.04
C LYS A 132 -20.03 7.60 9.34
N ARG A 133 -19.63 8.50 10.23
CA ARG A 133 -18.23 8.59 10.68
C ARG A 133 -17.83 7.21 11.17
N ALA A 134 -16.87 6.60 10.53
CA ALA A 134 -16.16 5.51 11.17
C ALA A 134 -15.66 6.07 12.52
N LYS A 135 -16.17 5.56 13.62
CA LYS A 135 -15.71 5.96 14.95
C LYS A 135 -14.27 5.51 15.04
N PHE A 136 -13.34 6.44 14.87
CA PHE A 136 -11.96 6.21 15.21
C PHE A 136 -11.95 5.92 16.71
N SER A 137 -11.78 4.66 17.07
CA SER A 137 -11.57 4.30 18.46
C SER A 137 -10.28 4.96 18.93
N PRO A 138 -10.28 5.69 20.07
CA PRO A 138 -9.04 6.20 20.66
C PRO A 138 -8.01 5.11 20.96
N ASN A 139 -8.41 3.85 20.92
CA ASN A 139 -7.57 2.67 21.12
C ASN A 139 -6.88 2.16 19.85
N CYS A 140 -6.98 2.84 18.71
CA CYS A 140 -6.28 2.44 17.48
C CYS A 140 -4.75 2.46 17.64
N CYS A 141 -4.21 3.21 18.60
CA CYS A 141 -2.77 3.20 18.93
C CYS A 141 -2.36 2.12 19.93
N ARG A 142 -3.29 1.25 20.37
CA ARG A 142 -2.98 0.08 21.20
C ARG A 142 -3.11 -1.21 20.39
N CYS A 143 -2.35 -1.33 19.32
CA CYS A 143 -2.16 -2.61 18.61
C CYS A 143 -1.20 -3.51 19.40
N SER A 144 -1.63 -3.99 20.58
CA SER A 144 -0.88 -4.96 21.36
C SER A 144 -1.66 -6.24 21.62
N LYS A 145 -2.54 -6.67 20.71
CA LYS A 145 -3.12 -8.03 20.74
C LYS A 145 -3.38 -8.56 19.34
N PRO A 146 -2.83 -9.74 18.99
CA PRO A 146 -2.95 -10.31 17.63
C PRO A 146 -4.32 -10.93 17.31
N GLU A 147 -5.31 -10.87 18.17
CA GLU A 147 -6.57 -11.61 18.03
C GLU A 147 -7.64 -10.93 17.14
N ASN A 148 -7.44 -9.69 16.66
CA ASN A 148 -8.48 -8.95 15.93
C ASN A 148 -8.09 -8.50 14.48
N SER A 149 -7.12 -9.15 13.86
CA SER A 149 -6.64 -8.76 12.51
C SER A 149 -7.63 -9.06 11.37
N LYS A 150 -8.69 -9.83 11.60
CA LYS A 150 -9.64 -10.24 10.56
C LYS A 150 -10.77 -9.25 10.28
N HIS A 151 -10.96 -8.22 11.11
CA HIS A 151 -12.12 -7.32 10.97
C HIS A 151 -11.89 -6.02 10.17
N TRP A 152 -10.65 -5.66 9.89
CA TRP A 152 -10.39 -4.39 9.20
C TRP A 152 -10.53 -4.46 7.67
N LEU A 153 -10.49 -5.64 7.09
CA LEU A 153 -10.71 -5.86 5.66
C LEU A 153 -12.20 -5.89 5.26
N ALA A 154 -13.10 -5.98 6.22
CA ALA A 154 -14.55 -6.12 5.99
C ALA A 154 -15.33 -4.79 6.01
N LEU A 155 -14.70 -3.65 6.34
CA LEU A 155 -15.41 -2.38 6.52
C LEU A 155 -15.55 -1.50 5.26
N SER A 156 -15.33 -2.03 4.08
CA SER A 156 -15.50 -1.30 2.82
C SER A 156 -16.48 -1.92 1.84
N MET A 157 -17.47 -2.67 2.31
CA MET A 157 -18.63 -3.01 1.47
C MET A 157 -19.90 -2.40 2.06
N PRO A 158 -20.73 -1.75 1.19
CA PRO A 158 -22.05 -1.27 1.57
C PRO A 158 -22.98 -2.43 1.91
#